data_a8358bd33bfc460c888bed72b01bc529
#
_entry.id   a8358bd33bfc460c888bed72b01bc529
#
_cell.length_a   1.000
_cell.length_b   1.000
_cell.length_c   1.000
_cell.angle_alpha   90.00
_cell.angle_beta   90.00
_cell.angle_gamma   90.00
#
_symmetry.space_group_name_H-M   'P 1'
#
loop_
_entity.id
_entity.type
_entity.pdbx_description
1 polymer ?
#
loop_
_entity_poly.entity_id
_entity_poly.type
_entity_poly.pdbx_seq_one_letter_code
_entity_poly.pdbx_strand_id
1 'polypeptide(L)'
;QGRAESEPVQTLLGQWSGEKDKLLTIAICFNFPHTSLALGLYLPDAVYAHQVPVLIRQETSDTILQIVNSSIKYQALRPFGMVNRCYDLTMENLYLPKCINYVYDYFYQHTVNPPDLPSEKELTEKWNKLRVVKQWSNIYNASSIATKLRSIGIALPMKDRMRELTPHEIAILAEVEHNRWNVEELLMGYRTVTPEEEKEIEKNIELKNVYKEKRTAHYDIRPYEDLRSDENGRCANVYDISITSAIPLILNHIHTQTDQVED
;
A
#
# COMPACT_ATOMS: atom_id res chain seq x y z
N GLN A 1 -24.16 -13.17 4.78
CA GLN A 1 -23.95 -12.16 5.83
C GLN A 1 -24.45 -12.71 7.16
N GLY A 2 -23.64 -12.69 8.20
CA GLY A 2 -23.97 -13.15 9.53
C GLY A 2 -23.25 -12.33 10.60
N ARG A 3 -23.70 -12.43 11.85
CA ARG A 3 -22.96 -11.87 12.97
C ARG A 3 -21.68 -12.68 13.19
N ALA A 4 -20.57 -12.00 13.45
CA ALA A 4 -19.27 -12.67 13.63
C ALA A 4 -19.25 -13.67 14.81
N GLU A 5 -20.11 -13.45 15.82
CA GLU A 5 -20.29 -14.34 16.98
C GLU A 5 -21.22 -15.53 16.73
N SER A 6 -21.88 -15.57 15.56
CA SER A 6 -22.82 -16.65 15.25
C SER A 6 -22.08 -17.96 14.97
N GLU A 7 -22.68 -19.09 15.41
CA GLU A 7 -22.09 -20.43 15.24
C GLU A 7 -21.67 -20.74 13.79
N PRO A 8 -22.48 -20.41 12.75
CA PRO A 8 -22.07 -20.67 11.37
C PRO A 8 -20.79 -19.90 10.96
N VAL A 9 -20.64 -18.65 11.40
CA VAL A 9 -19.45 -17.83 11.09
C VAL A 9 -18.23 -18.33 11.86
N GLN A 10 -18.40 -18.71 13.14
CA GLN A 10 -17.33 -19.29 13.95
C GLN A 10 -16.83 -20.60 13.35
N THR A 11 -17.75 -21.49 12.92
CA THR A 11 -17.41 -22.72 12.24
C THR A 11 -16.63 -22.48 10.95
N LEU A 12 -17.08 -21.53 10.13
CA LEU A 12 -16.43 -21.20 8.86
C LEU A 12 -15.01 -20.64 9.07
N LEU A 13 -14.84 -19.75 10.04
CA LEU A 13 -13.52 -19.20 10.40
C LEU A 13 -12.57 -20.30 10.90
N GLY A 14 -13.11 -21.24 11.71
CA GLY A 14 -12.35 -22.41 12.15
C GLY A 14 -11.90 -23.29 10.99
N GLN A 15 -12.76 -23.55 10.01
CA GLN A 15 -12.43 -24.30 8.81
C GLN A 15 -11.35 -23.60 7.97
N TRP A 16 -11.53 -22.31 7.67
CA TRP A 16 -10.56 -21.53 6.89
C TRP A 16 -9.20 -21.45 7.56
N SER A 17 -9.16 -21.38 8.89
CA SER A 17 -7.90 -21.33 9.63
C SER A 17 -7.04 -22.59 9.46
N GLY A 18 -7.65 -23.72 9.16
CA GLY A 18 -6.98 -25.01 8.95
C GLY A 18 -6.60 -25.31 7.49
N GLU A 19 -6.99 -24.46 6.52
CA GLU A 19 -6.64 -24.65 5.10
C GLU A 19 -5.14 -24.39 4.87
N LYS A 20 -4.40 -25.43 4.42
CA LYS A 20 -2.94 -25.35 4.24
C LYS A 20 -2.50 -24.61 2.98
N ASP A 21 -3.35 -24.56 1.97
CA ASP A 21 -3.06 -24.00 0.66
C ASP A 21 -3.42 -22.51 0.55
N LYS A 22 -3.93 -21.91 1.63
CA LYS A 22 -4.35 -20.52 1.67
C LYS A 22 -3.79 -19.80 2.90
N LEU A 23 -3.38 -18.56 2.71
CA LEU A 23 -3.00 -17.68 3.80
C LEU A 23 -4.23 -16.89 4.26
N LEU A 24 -4.77 -17.26 5.43
CA LEU A 24 -5.82 -16.49 6.06
C LEU A 24 -5.23 -15.35 6.89
N THR A 25 -5.77 -14.16 6.76
CA THR A 25 -5.55 -13.02 7.67
C THR A 25 -6.91 -12.45 8.03
N ILE A 26 -7.13 -12.17 9.30
CA ILE A 26 -8.39 -11.61 9.81
C ILE A 26 -8.12 -10.16 10.21
N ALA A 27 -8.88 -9.21 9.65
CA ALA A 27 -8.84 -7.81 10.03
C ALA A 27 -10.19 -7.39 10.62
N ILE A 28 -10.15 -6.82 11.84
CA ILE A 28 -11.33 -6.39 12.59
C ILE A 28 -11.30 -4.87 12.70
N CYS A 29 -12.22 -4.21 11.96
CA CYS A 29 -12.17 -2.78 11.66
C CYS A 29 -13.42 -2.00 12.14
N PHE A 30 -13.92 -2.28 13.34
CA PHE A 30 -15.04 -1.49 13.89
C PHE A 30 -14.60 -0.06 14.25
N ASN A 31 -15.53 0.88 14.18
CA ASN A 31 -15.29 2.26 14.59
C ASN A 31 -14.91 2.37 16.07
N PHE A 32 -15.41 1.47 16.90
CA PHE A 32 -15.11 1.43 18.32
C PHE A 32 -14.01 0.39 18.62
N PRO A 33 -12.82 0.82 19.09
CA PRO A 33 -11.68 -0.07 19.34
C PRO A 33 -11.97 -1.21 20.31
N HIS A 34 -12.75 -0.97 21.35
CA HIS A 34 -13.15 -2.02 22.32
C HIS A 34 -14.02 -3.10 21.68
N THR A 35 -14.88 -2.77 20.72
CA THR A 35 -15.68 -3.75 19.98
C THR A 35 -14.78 -4.60 19.09
N SER A 36 -13.80 -4.01 18.43
CA SER A 36 -12.80 -4.74 17.64
C SER A 36 -12.01 -5.72 18.52
N LEU A 37 -11.59 -5.29 19.70
CA LEU A 37 -10.86 -6.12 20.64
C LEU A 37 -11.74 -7.27 21.17
N ALA A 38 -12.95 -6.97 21.63
CA ALA A 38 -13.88 -7.99 22.10
C ALA A 38 -14.12 -9.09 21.07
N LEU A 39 -14.41 -8.70 19.82
CA LEU A 39 -14.58 -9.66 18.73
C LEU A 39 -13.32 -10.49 18.48
N GLY A 40 -12.14 -9.85 18.50
CA GLY A 40 -10.88 -10.57 18.38
C GLY A 40 -10.72 -11.65 19.43
N LEU A 41 -11.01 -11.36 20.69
CA LEU A 41 -10.92 -12.32 21.78
C LEU A 41 -11.97 -13.46 21.68
N TYR A 42 -13.06 -13.24 20.96
CA TYR A 42 -14.14 -14.21 20.71
C TYR A 42 -13.94 -15.09 19.46
N LEU A 43 -12.86 -14.90 18.70
CA LEU A 43 -12.57 -15.75 17.54
C LEU A 43 -12.36 -17.22 17.98
N PRO A 44 -12.67 -18.21 17.08
CA PRO A 44 -12.48 -19.62 17.37
C PRO A 44 -11.05 -19.92 17.81
N ASP A 45 -10.90 -20.85 18.76
CA ASP A 45 -9.58 -21.28 19.22
C ASP A 45 -8.69 -21.80 18.10
N ALA A 46 -9.27 -22.40 17.06
CA ALA A 46 -8.57 -22.86 15.86
C ALA A 46 -7.80 -21.73 15.16
N VAL A 47 -8.35 -20.52 15.12
CA VAL A 47 -7.66 -19.34 14.53
C VAL A 47 -6.33 -19.09 15.24
N TYR A 48 -6.33 -19.14 16.56
CA TYR A 48 -5.12 -18.90 17.36
C TYR A 48 -4.19 -20.12 17.37
N ALA A 49 -4.73 -21.33 17.41
CA ALA A 49 -3.94 -22.56 17.34
C ALA A 49 -3.13 -22.66 16.03
N HIS A 50 -3.70 -22.19 14.92
CA HIS A 50 -3.02 -22.14 13.63
C HIS A 50 -2.21 -20.86 13.40
N GLN A 51 -2.06 -20.00 14.42
CA GLN A 51 -1.29 -18.75 14.35
C GLN A 51 -1.73 -17.82 13.21
N VAL A 52 -3.03 -17.81 12.88
CA VAL A 52 -3.59 -16.90 11.86
C VAL A 52 -3.38 -15.47 12.33
N PRO A 53 -2.78 -14.58 11.50
CA PRO A 53 -2.64 -13.17 11.86
C PRO A 53 -4.01 -12.51 12.06
N VAL A 54 -4.23 -11.94 13.25
CA VAL A 54 -5.46 -11.21 13.59
C VAL A 54 -5.10 -9.75 13.83
N LEU A 55 -5.52 -8.90 12.90
CA LEU A 55 -5.31 -7.44 12.94
C LEU A 55 -6.52 -6.79 13.61
N ILE A 56 -6.30 -6.02 14.67
CA ILE A 56 -7.37 -5.38 15.44
C ILE A 56 -7.17 -3.86 15.41
N ARG A 57 -8.18 -3.13 14.91
CA ARG A 57 -8.16 -1.68 14.92
C ARG A 57 -8.16 -1.17 16.37
N GLN A 58 -7.17 -0.37 16.70
CA GLN A 58 -6.98 0.26 18.01
C GLN A 58 -6.53 1.71 17.84
N GLU A 59 -6.76 2.53 18.85
CA GLU A 59 -6.24 3.90 18.91
C GLU A 59 -4.90 3.96 19.65
N THR A 60 -4.70 3.03 20.59
CA THR A 60 -3.44 2.84 21.34
C THR A 60 -3.07 1.35 21.33
N SER A 61 -1.78 1.06 21.51
CA SER A 61 -1.27 -0.33 21.50
C SER A 61 -1.32 -1.02 22.87
N ASP A 62 -1.49 -0.28 23.94
CA ASP A 62 -1.15 -0.75 25.30
C ASP A 62 -1.98 -1.95 25.76
N THR A 63 -3.30 -1.90 25.56
CA THR A 63 -4.20 -2.99 25.98
C THR A 63 -3.89 -4.29 25.25
N ILE A 64 -3.67 -4.23 23.92
CA ILE A 64 -3.35 -5.45 23.14
C ILE A 64 -1.99 -5.99 23.52
N LEU A 65 -0.98 -5.13 23.71
CA LEU A 65 0.33 -5.58 24.12
C LEU A 65 0.30 -6.28 25.48
N GLN A 66 -0.50 -5.81 26.44
CA GLN A 66 -0.70 -6.51 27.70
C GLN A 66 -1.31 -7.90 27.51
N ILE A 67 -2.33 -8.03 26.67
CA ILE A 67 -2.98 -9.32 26.38
C ILE A 67 -1.98 -10.28 25.69
N VAL A 68 -1.28 -9.82 24.65
CA VAL A 68 -0.29 -10.63 23.94
C VAL A 68 0.84 -11.09 24.86
N ASN A 69 1.31 -10.23 25.74
CA ASN A 69 2.38 -10.55 26.69
C ASN A 69 1.90 -11.48 27.83
N SER A 70 0.62 -11.45 28.17
CA SER A 70 0.07 -12.26 29.25
C SER A 70 -0.39 -13.67 28.83
N SER A 71 -0.56 -13.91 27.53
CA SER A 71 -1.11 -15.19 27.03
C SER A 71 -0.50 -15.63 25.71
N ILE A 72 0.06 -16.84 25.70
CA ILE A 72 0.59 -17.50 24.48
C ILE A 72 -0.49 -17.64 23.41
N LYS A 73 -1.75 -17.87 23.81
CA LYS A 73 -2.88 -18.02 22.90
C LYS A 73 -3.01 -16.84 21.93
N TYR A 74 -2.81 -15.63 22.42
CA TYR A 74 -3.08 -14.40 21.66
C TYR A 74 -1.85 -13.78 20.97
N GLN A 75 -0.76 -14.54 20.83
CA GLN A 75 0.47 -14.03 20.18
C GLN A 75 0.29 -13.62 18.72
N ALA A 76 -0.75 -14.11 18.04
CA ALA A 76 -1.08 -13.72 16.67
C ALA A 76 -1.88 -12.41 16.55
N LEU A 77 -2.33 -11.82 17.69
CA LEU A 77 -2.98 -10.51 17.69
C LEU A 77 -1.99 -9.39 17.37
N ARG A 78 -2.40 -8.47 16.50
CA ARG A 78 -1.61 -7.29 16.13
C ARG A 78 -2.50 -6.04 16.11
N PRO A 79 -2.17 -4.99 16.85
CA PRO A 79 -2.87 -3.73 16.76
C PRO A 79 -2.50 -3.00 15.46
N PHE A 80 -3.48 -2.30 14.86
CA PHE A 80 -3.25 -1.38 13.75
C PHE A 80 -4.16 -0.15 13.89
N GLY A 81 -3.88 0.89 13.09
CA GLY A 81 -4.65 2.13 13.07
C GLY A 81 -4.34 3.10 14.21
N MET A 82 -3.27 2.87 14.93
CA MET A 82 -2.81 3.75 16.01
C MET A 82 -2.22 5.03 15.41
N VAL A 83 -2.77 6.17 15.79
CA VAL A 83 -2.38 7.49 15.28
C VAL A 83 -0.87 7.74 15.44
N ASN A 84 -0.32 7.41 16.61
CA ASN A 84 1.09 7.59 16.92
C ASN A 84 2.07 6.66 16.17
N ARG A 85 1.55 5.66 15.44
CA ARG A 85 2.37 4.76 14.62
C ARG A 85 2.06 4.83 13.13
N CYS A 86 0.84 5.21 12.79
CA CYS A 86 0.41 5.35 11.39
C CYS A 86 0.76 6.72 10.83
N TYR A 87 0.86 7.73 11.71
CA TYR A 87 1.22 9.08 11.34
C TYR A 87 2.45 9.47 12.14
N ASP A 88 3.55 9.64 11.47
CA ASP A 88 4.61 10.47 12.00
C ASP A 88 4.10 11.92 11.97
N LEU A 89 3.50 12.34 13.09
CA LEU A 89 2.93 13.69 13.22
C LEU A 89 4.00 14.77 13.12
N THR A 90 5.26 14.41 13.32
CA THR A 90 6.39 15.32 13.14
C THR A 90 6.80 15.44 11.69
N MET A 91 6.33 14.52 10.84
CA MET A 91 6.75 14.44 9.42
C MET A 91 8.28 14.34 9.25
N GLU A 92 8.99 13.86 10.26
CA GLU A 92 10.46 13.81 10.25
C GLU A 92 10.98 12.78 9.24
N ASN A 93 10.19 11.76 8.90
CA ASN A 93 10.64 10.71 7.99
C ASN A 93 9.91 10.74 6.63
N LEU A 94 9.89 11.90 5.98
CA LEU A 94 9.34 12.03 4.63
C LEU A 94 10.37 11.75 3.52
N TYR A 95 11.56 11.25 3.86
CA TYR A 95 12.61 11.07 2.88
C TYR A 95 12.19 10.09 1.76
N LEU A 96 11.67 8.94 2.13
CA LEU A 96 11.19 7.94 1.18
C LEU A 96 10.05 8.44 0.26
N PRO A 97 8.98 9.08 0.77
CA PRO A 97 7.99 9.73 -0.07
C PRO A 97 8.54 10.79 -1.02
N LYS A 98 9.54 11.58 -0.58
CA LYS A 98 10.20 12.58 -1.41
C LYS A 98 10.97 11.93 -2.58
N CYS A 99 11.68 10.82 -2.32
CA CYS A 99 12.37 10.05 -3.35
C CYS A 99 11.38 9.49 -4.39
N ILE A 100 10.25 8.91 -3.94
CA ILE A 100 9.20 8.40 -4.82
C ILE A 100 8.65 9.52 -5.71
N ASN A 101 8.35 10.67 -5.12
CA ASN A 101 7.90 11.82 -5.90
C ASN A 101 8.91 12.24 -6.96
N TYR A 102 10.19 12.25 -6.60
CA TYR A 102 11.25 12.62 -7.55
C TYR A 102 11.32 11.65 -8.72
N VAL A 103 11.28 10.35 -8.46
CA VAL A 103 11.29 9.31 -9.50
C VAL A 103 10.09 9.47 -10.44
N TYR A 104 8.89 9.66 -9.88
CA TYR A 104 7.67 9.86 -10.66
C TYR A 104 7.76 11.11 -11.56
N ASP A 105 8.18 12.24 -10.99
CA ASP A 105 8.30 13.52 -11.70
C ASP A 105 9.37 13.45 -12.80
N TYR A 106 10.50 12.82 -12.51
CA TYR A 106 11.57 12.61 -13.48
C TYR A 106 11.11 11.72 -14.63
N PHE A 107 10.45 10.59 -14.34
CA PHE A 107 9.92 9.71 -15.35
C PHE A 107 8.85 10.39 -16.22
N TYR A 108 7.99 11.19 -15.61
CA TYR A 108 6.98 11.96 -16.35
C TYR A 108 7.62 12.88 -17.39
N GLN A 109 8.75 13.49 -17.07
CA GLN A 109 9.45 14.43 -17.96
C GLN A 109 10.34 13.73 -19.00
N HIS A 110 10.99 12.62 -18.64
CA HIS A 110 12.05 12.00 -19.44
C HIS A 110 11.71 10.62 -19.99
N THR A 111 10.62 9.99 -19.53
CA THR A 111 10.18 8.62 -19.89
C THR A 111 11.18 7.52 -19.54
N VAL A 112 12.13 7.81 -18.68
CA VAL A 112 13.11 6.88 -18.10
C VAL A 112 13.27 7.20 -16.61
N ASN A 113 13.69 6.22 -15.83
CA ASN A 113 14.01 6.47 -14.42
C ASN A 113 15.27 7.31 -14.27
N PRO A 114 15.38 8.11 -13.18
CA PRO A 114 16.58 8.87 -12.90
C PRO A 114 17.77 7.91 -12.67
N PRO A 115 18.98 8.27 -13.13
CA PRO A 115 20.17 7.47 -12.89
C PRO A 115 20.63 7.50 -11.43
N ASP A 116 20.27 8.57 -10.71
CA ASP A 116 20.59 8.78 -9.29
C ASP A 116 19.54 9.69 -8.64
N LEU A 117 19.54 9.75 -7.31
CA LEU A 117 18.68 10.65 -6.55
C LEU A 117 19.44 11.91 -6.16
N PRO A 118 18.78 13.08 -6.19
CA PRO A 118 19.42 14.35 -5.85
C PRO A 118 19.57 14.50 -4.32
N SER A 119 20.18 15.60 -3.90
CA SER A 119 20.32 15.95 -2.49
C SER A 119 18.97 16.08 -1.77
N GLU A 120 18.96 15.84 -0.46
CA GLU A 120 17.76 15.99 0.36
C GLU A 120 17.15 17.40 0.28
N LYS A 121 17.98 18.41 0.12
CA LYS A 121 17.53 19.79 -0.09
C LYS A 121 16.66 19.91 -1.33
N GLU A 122 17.11 19.38 -2.45
CA GLU A 122 16.36 19.43 -3.73
C GLU A 122 15.07 18.60 -3.65
N LEU A 123 15.12 17.41 -3.04
CA LEU A 123 13.94 16.59 -2.77
C LEU A 123 12.91 17.38 -1.97
N THR A 124 13.35 18.08 -0.92
CA THR A 124 12.49 18.89 -0.06
C THR A 124 11.90 20.10 -0.78
N GLU A 125 12.68 20.77 -1.61
CA GLU A 125 12.19 21.91 -2.41
C GLU A 125 11.09 21.49 -3.40
N LYS A 126 11.24 20.32 -4.05
CA LYS A 126 10.21 19.76 -4.92
C LYS A 126 8.97 19.32 -4.12
N TRP A 127 9.17 18.66 -2.99
CA TRP A 127 8.10 18.21 -2.10
C TRP A 127 7.20 19.35 -1.60
N ASN A 128 7.78 20.46 -1.19
CA ASN A 128 7.05 21.60 -0.67
C ASN A 128 6.18 22.32 -1.75
N LYS A 129 6.42 22.06 -3.02
CA LYS A 129 5.61 22.57 -4.14
C LYS A 129 4.42 21.67 -4.47
N LEU A 130 4.38 20.46 -3.92
CA LEU A 130 3.31 19.51 -4.19
C LEU A 130 2.00 19.91 -3.50
N ARG A 131 0.90 19.66 -4.18
CA ARG A 131 -0.42 19.67 -3.55
C ARG A 131 -0.49 18.56 -2.50
N VAL A 132 -1.17 18.82 -1.39
CA VAL A 132 -1.31 17.88 -0.26
C VAL A 132 -1.79 16.48 -0.70
N VAL A 133 -2.75 16.41 -1.62
CA VAL A 133 -3.24 15.12 -2.17
C VAL A 133 -2.11 14.32 -2.80
N LYS A 134 -1.18 14.97 -3.52
CA LYS A 134 -0.03 14.29 -4.12
C LYS A 134 1.02 13.88 -3.08
N GLN A 135 1.20 14.67 -2.02
CA GLN A 135 2.04 14.29 -0.90
C GLN A 135 1.51 13.00 -0.25
N TRP A 136 0.21 12.92 0.04
CA TRP A 136 -0.41 11.72 0.60
C TRP A 136 -0.28 10.51 -0.31
N SER A 137 -0.47 10.65 -1.61
CA SER A 137 -0.28 9.54 -2.56
C SER A 137 1.13 8.95 -2.50
N ASN A 138 2.16 9.81 -2.42
CA ASN A 138 3.54 9.36 -2.26
C ASN A 138 3.81 8.72 -0.87
N ILE A 139 3.16 9.22 0.20
CA ILE A 139 3.25 8.62 1.53
C ILE A 139 2.63 7.21 1.53
N TYR A 140 1.46 7.03 0.91
CA TYR A 140 0.83 5.71 0.81
C TYR A 140 1.66 4.74 -0.04
N ASN A 141 2.26 5.22 -1.14
CA ASN A 141 3.18 4.42 -1.94
C ASN A 141 4.38 3.97 -1.09
N ALA A 142 5.04 4.89 -0.40
CA ALA A 142 6.18 4.62 0.48
C ALA A 142 5.85 3.58 1.56
N SER A 143 4.71 3.73 2.24
CA SER A 143 4.27 2.82 3.30
C SER A 143 4.00 1.39 2.80
N SER A 144 3.74 1.22 1.52
CA SER A 144 3.46 -0.08 0.90
C SER A 144 4.69 -0.82 0.37
N ILE A 145 5.88 -0.20 0.33
CA ILE A 145 7.09 -0.83 -0.23
C ILE A 145 7.42 -2.15 0.45
N ALA A 146 7.38 -2.21 1.79
CA ALA A 146 7.65 -3.44 2.51
C ALA A 146 6.66 -4.57 2.15
N THR A 147 5.40 -4.24 1.88
CA THR A 147 4.39 -5.21 1.44
C THR A 147 4.62 -5.67 0.01
N LYS A 148 4.96 -4.74 -0.89
CA LYS A 148 5.35 -5.06 -2.27
C LYS A 148 6.52 -6.02 -2.29
N LEU A 149 7.61 -5.71 -1.60
CA LEU A 149 8.80 -6.56 -1.58
C LEU A 149 8.54 -7.96 -1.02
N ARG A 150 7.66 -8.08 0.00
CA ARG A 150 7.25 -9.39 0.50
C ARG A 150 6.51 -10.24 -0.52
N SER A 151 5.77 -9.64 -1.46
CA SER A 151 5.09 -10.40 -2.53
C SER A 151 6.06 -11.12 -3.48
N ILE A 152 7.31 -10.70 -3.51
CA ILE A 152 8.40 -11.35 -4.26
C ILE A 152 9.45 -12.02 -3.35
N GLY A 153 9.10 -12.24 -2.08
CA GLY A 153 9.93 -12.95 -1.11
C GLY A 153 11.07 -12.13 -0.48
N ILE A 154 11.08 -10.81 -0.64
CA ILE A 154 12.06 -9.92 -0.02
C ILE A 154 11.49 -9.29 1.26
N ALA A 155 12.20 -9.43 2.38
CA ALA A 155 11.83 -8.85 3.67
C ALA A 155 12.69 -7.61 4.01
N LEU A 156 12.08 -6.61 4.63
CA LEU A 156 12.76 -5.46 5.22
C LEU A 156 12.81 -5.57 6.75
N PRO A 157 13.82 -5.02 7.43
CA PRO A 157 15.00 -4.37 6.87
C PRO A 157 15.99 -5.36 6.24
N MET A 158 16.71 -4.90 5.22
CA MET A 158 17.79 -5.67 4.61
C MET A 158 19.11 -5.32 5.27
N LYS A 159 20.02 -6.31 5.35
CA LYS A 159 21.40 -6.10 5.86
C LYS A 159 22.33 -5.53 4.80
N ASP A 160 22.10 -5.94 3.55
CA ASP A 160 22.92 -5.57 2.42
C ASP A 160 22.14 -4.69 1.44
N ARG A 161 22.86 -4.12 0.48
CA ARG A 161 22.23 -3.37 -0.62
C ARG A 161 21.25 -4.24 -1.40
N MET A 162 20.15 -3.65 -1.78
CA MET A 162 19.16 -4.32 -2.61
C MET A 162 19.71 -4.54 -4.02
N ARG A 163 19.59 -5.78 -4.51
CA ARG A 163 19.90 -6.11 -5.91
C ARG A 163 18.87 -5.49 -6.85
N GLU A 164 19.23 -5.39 -8.11
CA GLU A 164 18.28 -5.09 -9.17
C GLU A 164 17.15 -6.11 -9.20
N LEU A 165 15.96 -5.65 -9.54
CA LEU A 165 14.79 -6.49 -9.71
C LEU A 165 14.76 -7.09 -11.12
N THR A 166 14.35 -8.34 -11.22
CA THR A 166 14.12 -8.98 -12.51
C THR A 166 12.86 -8.41 -13.18
N PRO A 167 12.74 -8.50 -14.53
CA PRO A 167 11.53 -8.07 -15.23
C PRO A 167 10.25 -8.73 -14.70
N HIS A 168 10.33 -9.99 -14.28
CA HIS A 168 9.19 -10.71 -13.70
C HIS A 168 8.78 -10.13 -12.33
N GLU A 169 9.75 -9.85 -11.46
CA GLU A 169 9.50 -9.21 -10.17
C GLU A 169 8.89 -7.81 -10.35
N ILE A 170 9.43 -7.02 -11.29
CA ILE A 170 8.88 -5.69 -11.60
C ILE A 170 7.42 -5.81 -12.07
N ALA A 171 7.08 -6.78 -12.90
CA ALA A 171 5.71 -6.99 -13.36
C ALA A 171 4.76 -7.30 -12.20
N ILE A 172 5.16 -8.18 -11.27
CA ILE A 172 4.37 -8.48 -10.07
C ILE A 172 4.19 -7.21 -9.21
N LEU A 173 5.26 -6.47 -8.98
CA LEU A 173 5.21 -5.26 -8.14
C LEU A 173 4.40 -4.14 -8.79
N ALA A 174 4.42 -4.01 -10.11
CA ALA A 174 3.65 -3.02 -10.84
C ALA A 174 2.14 -3.29 -10.72
N GLU A 175 1.71 -4.55 -10.82
CA GLU A 175 0.33 -4.94 -10.57
C GLU A 175 -0.09 -4.64 -9.12
N VAL A 176 0.75 -4.98 -8.14
CA VAL A 176 0.50 -4.66 -6.72
C VAL A 176 0.39 -3.16 -6.51
N GLU A 177 1.24 -2.36 -7.16
CA GLU A 177 1.18 -0.89 -7.07
C GLU A 177 -0.10 -0.34 -7.67
N HIS A 178 -0.49 -0.81 -8.85
CA HIS A 178 -1.72 -0.39 -9.49
C HIS A 178 -2.95 -0.71 -8.63
N ASN A 179 -3.01 -1.90 -8.05
CA ASN A 179 -4.09 -2.31 -7.15
C ASN A 179 -4.12 -1.44 -5.88
N ARG A 180 -2.95 -1.10 -5.31
CA ARG A 180 -2.85 -0.16 -4.19
C ARG A 180 -3.40 1.22 -4.58
N TRP A 181 -3.00 1.72 -5.76
CA TRP A 181 -3.44 3.02 -6.26
C TRP A 181 -4.95 3.04 -6.54
N ASN A 182 -5.51 1.98 -7.13
CA ASN A 182 -6.95 1.83 -7.30
C ASN A 182 -7.70 1.97 -5.97
N VAL A 183 -7.24 1.30 -4.91
CA VAL A 183 -7.84 1.40 -3.58
C VAL A 183 -7.74 2.82 -3.03
N GLU A 184 -6.60 3.49 -3.20
CA GLU A 184 -6.41 4.89 -2.81
C GLU A 184 -7.44 5.81 -3.47
N GLU A 185 -7.58 5.74 -4.79
CA GLU A 185 -8.52 6.58 -5.55
C GLU A 185 -9.99 6.31 -5.14
N LEU A 186 -10.36 5.04 -4.94
CA LEU A 186 -11.68 4.66 -4.44
C LEU A 186 -11.96 5.22 -3.04
N LEU A 187 -10.98 5.18 -2.13
CA LEU A 187 -11.08 5.75 -0.78
C LEU A 187 -11.17 7.28 -0.81
N MET A 188 -10.58 7.94 -1.80
CA MET A 188 -10.71 9.38 -2.02
C MET A 188 -12.05 9.77 -2.67
N GLY A 189 -12.93 8.82 -2.94
CA GLY A 189 -14.28 9.05 -3.47
C GLY A 189 -14.35 9.04 -4.99
N TYR A 190 -13.26 8.67 -5.69
CA TYR A 190 -13.35 8.39 -7.12
C TYR A 190 -14.05 7.06 -7.36
N ARG A 191 -14.64 6.93 -8.55
CA ARG A 191 -15.21 5.68 -9.05
C ARG A 191 -14.65 5.34 -10.42
N THR A 192 -14.82 4.11 -10.85
CA THR A 192 -14.57 3.75 -12.24
C THR A 192 -15.57 4.44 -13.18
N VAL A 193 -15.18 4.64 -14.42
CA VAL A 193 -16.08 5.13 -15.47
C VAL A 193 -17.17 4.10 -15.79
N THR A 194 -18.36 4.57 -16.18
CA THR A 194 -19.40 3.67 -16.71
C THR A 194 -19.05 3.24 -18.13
N PRO A 195 -19.68 2.15 -18.67
CA PRO A 195 -19.48 1.74 -20.07
C PRO A 195 -19.82 2.84 -21.09
N GLU A 196 -20.77 3.72 -20.76
CA GLU A 196 -21.15 4.85 -21.62
C GLU A 196 -20.07 5.93 -21.59
N GLU A 197 -19.59 6.28 -20.40
CA GLU A 197 -18.51 7.25 -20.20
C GLU A 197 -17.21 6.75 -20.87
N GLU A 198 -16.92 5.44 -20.78
CA GLU A 198 -15.77 4.82 -21.44
C GLU A 198 -15.83 5.01 -22.96
N LYS A 199 -16.99 4.74 -23.59
CA LYS A 199 -17.19 4.94 -25.03
C LYS A 199 -17.06 6.41 -25.45
N GLU A 200 -17.42 7.35 -24.58
CA GLU A 200 -17.26 8.78 -24.84
C GLU A 200 -15.77 9.17 -24.76
N ILE A 201 -15.03 8.66 -23.78
CA ILE A 201 -13.58 8.88 -23.62
C ILE A 201 -12.80 8.26 -24.81
N GLU A 202 -13.18 7.07 -25.26
CA GLU A 202 -12.56 6.43 -26.42
C GLU A 202 -12.71 7.25 -27.72
N LYS A 203 -13.79 8.04 -27.84
CA LYS A 203 -14.00 8.97 -28.97
C LYS A 203 -13.25 10.29 -28.79
N ASN A 204 -13.08 10.71 -27.56
CA ASN A 204 -12.39 11.95 -27.19
C ASN A 204 -11.64 11.79 -25.87
N ILE A 205 -10.34 11.51 -25.92
CA ILE A 205 -9.49 11.23 -24.77
C ILE A 205 -9.42 12.39 -23.77
N GLU A 206 -9.65 13.65 -24.21
CA GLU A 206 -9.66 14.82 -23.32
C GLU A 206 -10.76 14.73 -22.24
N LEU A 207 -11.84 13.99 -22.53
CA LEU A 207 -12.92 13.75 -21.55
C LEU A 207 -12.45 12.99 -20.32
N LYS A 208 -11.34 12.25 -20.39
CA LYS A 208 -10.72 11.57 -19.25
C LYS A 208 -10.52 12.53 -18.06
N ASN A 209 -9.91 13.68 -18.31
CA ASN A 209 -9.67 14.69 -17.28
C ASN A 209 -10.95 15.39 -16.85
N VAL A 210 -11.84 15.68 -17.78
CA VAL A 210 -13.14 16.31 -17.50
C VAL A 210 -13.97 15.43 -16.57
N TYR A 211 -14.02 14.13 -16.81
CA TYR A 211 -14.79 13.21 -15.96
C TYR A 211 -14.14 13.00 -14.60
N LYS A 212 -12.81 12.95 -14.55
CA LYS A 212 -12.07 12.91 -13.29
C LYS A 212 -12.42 14.12 -12.42
N GLU A 213 -12.38 15.32 -12.98
CA GLU A 213 -12.60 16.56 -12.21
C GLU A 213 -14.07 16.83 -11.88
N LYS A 214 -14.98 16.60 -12.82
CA LYS A 214 -16.40 16.98 -12.68
C LYS A 214 -17.32 15.88 -12.17
N ARG A 215 -16.93 14.61 -12.38
CA ARG A 215 -17.78 13.44 -12.06
C ARG A 215 -17.13 12.49 -11.06
N THR A 216 -15.93 12.81 -10.56
CA THR A 216 -15.14 11.89 -9.73
C THR A 216 -15.00 10.49 -10.35
N ALA A 217 -14.95 10.42 -11.71
CA ALA A 217 -14.84 9.20 -12.47
C ALA A 217 -13.44 9.10 -13.06
N HIS A 218 -12.67 8.07 -12.65
CA HIS A 218 -11.31 7.90 -13.10
C HIS A 218 -11.21 6.74 -14.11
N TYR A 219 -10.72 7.04 -15.30
CA TYR A 219 -10.64 6.08 -16.42
C TYR A 219 -9.72 4.89 -16.12
N ASP A 220 -8.64 5.11 -15.36
CA ASP A 220 -7.65 4.08 -15.07
C ASP A 220 -7.95 3.28 -13.78
N ILE A 221 -9.07 3.54 -13.06
CA ILE A 221 -9.55 2.65 -11.99
C ILE A 221 -10.17 1.41 -12.63
N ARG A 222 -9.33 0.40 -12.81
CA ARG A 222 -9.69 -0.89 -13.44
C ARG A 222 -8.65 -1.96 -13.08
N PRO A 223 -8.92 -3.25 -13.33
CA PRO A 223 -7.91 -4.30 -13.23
C PRO A 223 -6.65 -3.97 -14.04
N TYR A 224 -5.49 -4.42 -13.56
CA TYR A 224 -4.20 -4.11 -14.20
C TYR A 224 -4.12 -4.60 -15.65
N GLU A 225 -4.67 -5.77 -15.91
CA GLU A 225 -4.75 -6.39 -17.25
C GLU A 225 -5.64 -5.62 -18.24
N ASP A 226 -6.56 -4.80 -17.72
CA ASP A 226 -7.50 -4.00 -18.53
C ASP A 226 -6.99 -2.58 -18.78
N LEU A 227 -5.77 -2.24 -18.31
CA LEU A 227 -5.16 -0.94 -18.56
C LEU A 227 -4.92 -0.76 -20.07
N ARG A 228 -5.33 0.39 -20.57
CA ARG A 228 -5.26 0.72 -22.00
C ARG A 228 -4.13 1.67 -22.30
N SER A 229 -3.60 1.55 -23.53
CA SER A 229 -2.62 2.50 -24.05
C SER A 229 -3.30 3.82 -24.44
N ASP A 230 -2.59 4.91 -24.25
CA ASP A 230 -2.97 6.22 -24.76
C ASP A 230 -2.81 6.29 -26.30
N GLU A 231 -3.12 7.45 -26.90
CA GLU A 231 -2.98 7.70 -28.32
C GLU A 231 -1.55 7.56 -28.86
N ASN A 232 -0.54 7.63 -27.98
CA ASN A 232 0.87 7.43 -28.31
C ASN A 232 1.32 5.98 -28.09
N GLY A 233 0.39 5.04 -27.82
CA GLY A 233 0.68 3.66 -27.52
C GLY A 233 1.27 3.43 -26.14
N ARG A 234 1.27 4.43 -25.24
CA ARG A 234 1.78 4.33 -23.88
C ARG A 234 0.67 3.83 -22.96
N CYS A 235 0.85 2.66 -22.38
CA CYS A 235 -0.06 2.11 -21.37
C CYS A 235 0.12 2.86 -20.03
N ALA A 236 -0.96 3.04 -19.28
CA ALA A 236 -0.93 3.69 -17.97
C ALA A 236 -0.02 2.97 -16.96
N ASN A 237 0.20 1.67 -17.13
CA ASN A 237 1.07 0.85 -16.28
C ASN A 237 2.55 1.25 -16.31
N VAL A 238 3.00 2.07 -17.27
CA VAL A 238 4.40 2.53 -17.34
C VAL A 238 4.83 3.29 -16.09
N TYR A 239 3.89 3.97 -15.43
CA TYR A 239 4.16 4.66 -14.15
C TYR A 239 4.35 3.66 -13.01
N ASP A 240 3.53 2.62 -12.94
CA ASP A 240 3.66 1.55 -11.95
C ASP A 240 4.97 0.79 -12.13
N ILE A 241 5.34 0.49 -13.38
CA ILE A 241 6.61 -0.13 -13.74
C ILE A 241 7.79 0.76 -13.36
N SER A 242 7.73 2.06 -13.67
CA SER A 242 8.78 3.02 -13.35
C SER A 242 9.04 3.09 -11.84
N ILE A 243 8.00 3.33 -11.05
CA ILE A 243 8.11 3.45 -9.60
C ILE A 243 8.63 2.16 -8.97
N THR A 244 8.13 1.01 -9.40
CA THR A 244 8.54 -0.28 -8.82
C THR A 244 9.96 -0.68 -9.23
N SER A 245 10.38 -0.43 -10.46
CA SER A 245 11.76 -0.68 -10.89
C SER A 245 12.78 0.23 -10.22
N ALA A 246 12.36 1.40 -9.72
CA ALA A 246 13.23 2.31 -8.98
C ALA A 246 13.37 1.98 -7.49
N ILE A 247 12.65 1.00 -6.96
CA ILE A 247 12.74 0.64 -5.53
C ILE A 247 14.18 0.34 -5.09
N PRO A 248 15.01 -0.44 -5.83
CA PRO A 248 16.40 -0.66 -5.47
C PRO A 248 17.22 0.63 -5.39
N LEU A 249 17.07 1.54 -6.36
CA LEU A 249 17.72 2.84 -6.37
C LEU A 249 17.38 3.62 -5.10
N ILE A 250 16.09 3.71 -4.76
CA ILE A 250 15.59 4.47 -3.61
C ILE A 250 16.12 3.87 -2.29
N LEU A 251 15.99 2.57 -2.08
CA LEU A 251 16.40 1.92 -0.83
C LEU A 251 17.92 1.93 -0.65
N ASN A 252 18.70 1.73 -1.71
CA ASN A 252 20.15 1.78 -1.66
C ASN A 252 20.68 3.19 -1.39
N HIS A 253 19.99 4.21 -1.87
CA HIS A 253 20.35 5.60 -1.57
C HIS A 253 20.15 5.92 -0.07
N ILE A 254 19.05 5.45 0.52
CA ILE A 254 18.77 5.59 1.96
C ILE A 254 19.86 4.89 2.78
N HIS A 255 20.22 3.66 2.42
CA HIS A 255 21.23 2.87 3.12
C HIS A 255 22.59 3.61 3.15
N THR A 256 23.00 4.20 2.03
CA THR A 256 24.25 4.97 1.93
C THR A 256 24.27 6.19 2.83
N GLN A 257 23.13 6.84 3.06
CA GLN A 257 23.05 8.01 3.96
C GLN A 257 23.13 7.62 5.44
N THR A 258 22.56 6.46 5.80
CA THR A 258 22.61 5.98 7.18
C THR A 258 24.06 5.61 7.57
N ASP A 259 24.81 4.98 6.66
CA ASP A 259 26.21 4.61 6.89
C ASP A 259 27.13 5.83 7.08
N GLN A 260 26.80 6.99 6.49
CA GLN A 260 27.58 8.23 6.63
C GLN A 260 27.33 9.00 7.93
N VAL A 261 26.30 8.65 8.67
CA VAL A 261 25.96 9.31 9.95
C VAL A 261 26.55 8.55 11.14
N GLU A 262 26.96 7.31 10.97
CA GLU A 262 27.59 6.46 12.01
C GLU A 262 29.13 6.55 12.05
N ASP A 263 29.78 7.22 11.09
CA ASP A 263 31.21 7.54 11.06
C ASP A 263 31.47 8.99 11.56
#